data_eac29a3138b9c9ac0dae6798916ec875
#
_entry.id   eac29a3138b9c9ac0dae6798916ec875
#
_cell.length_a   1.000
_cell.length_b   1.000
_cell.length_c   1.000
_cell.angle_alpha   90.00
_cell.angle_beta   90.00
_cell.angle_gamma   90.00
#
_symmetry.space_group_name_H-M   'P 1'
#
loop_
_entity.id
_entity.type
_entity.pdbx_description
1 polymer ?
#
loop_
_entity_poly.entity_id
_entity_poly.type
_entity_poly.pdbx_seq_one_letter_code
_entity_poly.pdbx_strand_id
1 'polypeptide(L)'
;MNRNSAILVAAALVVGAPVAAAPGDMSVNTFLAKADALKAKGILALGSSDIKLLQSEGKAAGAAYRERIKKDLTHKRTPHSCPPAKANVKSDDFIAHLRTYPAAARPSISVTTAMADFMKKRYPCT
;
A
#
# COMPACT_ATOMS: atom_id res chain seq x y z
N MET A 1 1.22 22.74 62.73
CA MET A 1 2.05 23.15 61.59
C MET A 1 1.66 22.27 60.40
N ASN A 2 0.78 22.77 59.55
CA ASN A 2 0.30 22.04 58.38
C ASN A 2 1.15 22.45 57.16
N ARG A 3 1.96 21.53 56.69
CA ARG A 3 2.68 21.70 55.41
C ARG A 3 1.91 20.94 54.35
N ASN A 4 0.98 21.66 53.68
CA ASN A 4 0.32 21.16 52.47
C ASN A 4 1.30 21.21 51.31
N SER A 5 1.85 20.07 50.96
CA SER A 5 2.61 19.91 49.72
C SER A 5 1.61 19.62 48.60
N ALA A 6 1.29 20.64 47.83
CA ALA A 6 0.55 20.47 46.57
C ALA A 6 1.47 19.83 45.53
N ILE A 7 1.19 18.60 45.18
CA ILE A 7 1.88 17.90 44.09
C ILE A 7 1.17 18.35 42.77
N LEU A 8 1.84 19.23 42.02
CA LEU A 8 1.45 19.58 40.67
C LEU A 8 1.81 18.41 39.73
N VAL A 9 0.83 17.62 39.37
CA VAL A 9 0.97 16.63 38.29
C VAL A 9 0.89 17.39 36.96
N ALA A 10 2.05 17.61 36.34
CA ALA A 10 2.12 18.13 34.99
C ALA A 10 1.73 16.98 34.02
N ALA A 11 0.52 17.04 33.49
CA ALA A 11 0.10 16.16 32.40
C ALA A 11 0.83 16.60 31.12
N ALA A 12 1.86 15.86 30.72
CA ALA A 12 2.50 16.04 29.43
C ALA A 12 1.55 15.51 28.34
N LEU A 13 0.95 16.41 27.60
CA LEU A 13 0.24 16.09 26.37
C LEU A 13 1.25 15.71 25.31
N VAL A 14 1.44 14.42 25.12
CA VAL A 14 2.20 13.90 23.97
C VAL A 14 1.32 14.11 22.73
N VAL A 15 1.52 15.23 22.05
CA VAL A 15 0.95 15.47 20.72
C VAL A 15 1.72 14.54 19.78
N GLY A 16 1.16 13.36 19.51
CA GLY A 16 1.69 12.46 18.49
C GLY A 16 1.65 13.16 17.13
N ALA A 17 2.81 13.39 16.52
CA ALA A 17 2.88 13.85 15.14
C ALA A 17 2.18 12.82 14.22
N PRO A 18 1.38 13.23 13.20
CA PRO A 18 0.80 12.29 12.26
C PRO A 18 1.93 11.56 11.53
N VAL A 19 1.97 10.24 11.68
CA VAL A 19 2.90 9.40 10.93
C VAL A 19 2.43 9.42 9.48
N ALA A 20 3.24 9.96 8.57
CA ALA A 20 2.95 9.88 7.15
C ALA A 20 2.96 8.42 6.71
N ALA A 21 1.92 7.99 5.97
CA ALA A 21 1.83 6.64 5.42
C ALA A 21 3.03 6.39 4.48
N ALA A 22 3.69 5.24 4.63
CA ALA A 22 4.78 4.84 3.75
C ALA A 22 4.25 4.49 2.35
N PRO A 23 5.06 4.63 1.27
CA PRO A 23 4.67 4.16 -0.05
C PRO A 23 4.26 2.68 -0.02
N GLY A 24 3.12 2.37 -0.62
CA GLY A 24 2.48 1.05 -0.57
C GLY A 24 1.35 0.91 0.46
N ASP A 25 1.23 1.85 1.40
CA ASP A 25 0.20 1.84 2.44
C ASP A 25 -1.12 2.50 2.00
N MET A 26 -1.12 3.17 0.85
CA MET A 26 -2.35 3.76 0.29
C MET A 26 -3.45 2.70 0.19
N SER A 27 -4.67 3.08 0.56
CA SER A 27 -5.81 2.16 0.39
C SER A 27 -6.18 1.98 -1.09
N VAL A 28 -6.71 0.80 -1.41
CA VAL A 28 -7.27 0.52 -2.74
C VAL A 28 -8.31 1.56 -3.14
N ASN A 29 -9.14 1.99 -2.18
CA ASN A 29 -10.16 3.02 -2.42
C ASN A 29 -9.54 4.34 -2.87
N THR A 30 -8.53 4.82 -2.18
CA THR A 30 -7.83 6.06 -2.53
C THR A 30 -7.08 5.93 -3.86
N PHE A 31 -6.41 4.81 -4.09
CA PHE A 31 -5.71 4.54 -5.34
C PHE A 31 -6.66 4.60 -6.54
N LEU A 32 -7.79 3.91 -6.47
CA LEU A 32 -8.78 3.90 -7.55
C LEU A 32 -9.40 5.27 -7.78
N ALA A 33 -9.73 6.02 -6.71
CA ALA A 33 -10.27 7.37 -6.84
C ALA A 33 -9.30 8.30 -7.58
N LYS A 34 -8.00 8.23 -7.27
CA LYS A 34 -6.97 9.00 -7.97
C LYS A 34 -6.77 8.55 -9.42
N ALA A 35 -6.77 7.25 -9.67
CA ALA A 35 -6.66 6.69 -11.02
C ALA A 35 -7.84 7.13 -11.89
N ASP A 36 -9.05 7.10 -11.37
CA ASP A 36 -10.25 7.54 -12.09
C ASP A 36 -10.23 9.05 -12.35
N ALA A 37 -9.78 9.85 -11.40
CA ALA A 37 -9.61 11.29 -11.60
C ALA A 37 -8.57 11.62 -12.69
N LEU A 38 -7.46 10.88 -12.74
CA LEU A 38 -6.46 11.02 -13.81
C LEU A 38 -7.03 10.64 -15.18
N LYS A 39 -7.77 9.54 -15.24
CA LYS A 39 -8.44 9.12 -16.48
C LYS A 39 -9.43 10.17 -16.97
N ALA A 40 -10.21 10.78 -16.08
CA ALA A 40 -11.17 11.83 -16.41
C ALA A 40 -10.49 13.09 -16.96
N LYS A 41 -9.28 13.42 -16.52
CA LYS A 41 -8.48 14.55 -17.02
C LYS A 41 -7.89 14.31 -18.41
N GLY A 42 -7.79 13.06 -18.85
CA GLY A 42 -7.19 12.70 -20.13
C GLY A 42 -5.75 13.23 -20.27
N ILE A 43 -5.44 13.91 -21.39
CA ILE A 43 -4.09 14.43 -21.66
C ILE A 43 -3.63 15.45 -20.61
N LEU A 44 -4.52 16.17 -19.95
CA LEU A 44 -4.20 17.13 -18.90
C LEU A 44 -3.63 16.46 -17.66
N ALA A 45 -3.82 15.15 -17.49
CA ALA A 45 -3.26 14.37 -16.39
C ALA A 45 -1.72 14.26 -16.45
N LEU A 46 -1.10 14.43 -17.61
CA LEU A 46 0.35 14.26 -17.80
C LEU A 46 1.20 15.16 -16.89
N GLY A 47 0.68 16.32 -16.46
CA GLY A 47 1.33 17.20 -15.50
C GLY A 47 0.96 16.95 -14.04
N SER A 48 0.12 15.97 -13.75
CA SER A 48 -0.38 15.72 -12.40
C SER A 48 0.66 15.02 -11.51
N SER A 49 0.84 15.50 -10.29
CA SER A 49 1.65 14.83 -9.26
C SER A 49 1.08 13.46 -8.85
N ASP A 50 -0.22 13.22 -9.04
CA ASP A 50 -0.86 11.96 -8.75
C ASP A 50 -0.34 10.80 -9.60
N ILE A 51 0.13 11.06 -10.84
CA ILE A 51 0.78 10.02 -11.65
C ILE A 51 2.01 9.48 -10.93
N LYS A 52 2.89 10.36 -10.47
CA LYS A 52 4.11 9.96 -9.74
C LYS A 52 3.77 9.27 -8.41
N LEU A 53 2.74 9.76 -7.72
CA LEU A 53 2.28 9.16 -6.48
C LEU A 53 1.80 7.72 -6.70
N LEU A 54 0.92 7.48 -7.67
CA LEU A 54 0.41 6.14 -7.97
C LEU A 54 1.53 5.20 -8.47
N GLN A 55 2.46 5.69 -9.25
CA GLN A 55 3.64 4.93 -9.67
C GLN A 55 4.51 4.54 -8.46
N SER A 56 4.73 5.47 -7.52
CA SER A 56 5.48 5.22 -6.29
C SER A 56 4.81 4.14 -5.43
N GLU A 57 3.49 4.20 -5.26
CA GLU A 57 2.71 3.20 -4.54
C GLU A 57 2.85 1.81 -5.18
N GLY A 58 2.68 1.71 -6.50
CA GLY A 58 2.81 0.45 -7.23
C GLY A 58 4.22 -0.13 -7.16
N LYS A 59 5.25 0.70 -7.31
CA LYS A 59 6.66 0.27 -7.21
C LYS A 59 7.01 -0.22 -5.81
N ALA A 60 6.58 0.49 -4.77
CA ALA A 60 6.81 0.09 -3.38
C ALA A 60 6.11 -1.24 -3.05
N ALA A 61 4.87 -1.41 -3.48
CA ALA A 61 4.13 -2.66 -3.31
C ALA A 61 4.82 -3.84 -4.02
N GLY A 62 5.29 -3.64 -5.25
CA GLY A 62 6.04 -4.64 -6.01
C GLY A 62 7.37 -5.00 -5.36
N ALA A 63 8.09 -4.00 -4.83
CA ALA A 63 9.35 -4.22 -4.11
C ALA A 63 9.13 -5.00 -2.82
N ALA A 64 8.13 -4.64 -2.02
CA ALA A 64 7.77 -5.35 -0.80
C ALA A 64 7.41 -6.81 -1.07
N TYR A 65 6.70 -7.07 -2.17
CA TYR A 65 6.35 -8.44 -2.56
C TYR A 65 7.58 -9.27 -2.95
N ARG A 66 8.50 -8.71 -3.75
CA ARG A 66 9.76 -9.39 -4.09
C ARG A 66 10.58 -9.74 -2.84
N GLU A 67 10.66 -8.83 -1.87
CA GLU A 67 11.35 -9.11 -0.61
C GLU A 67 10.65 -10.23 0.20
N ARG A 68 9.33 -10.29 0.19
CA ARG A 68 8.57 -11.38 0.80
C ARG A 68 8.93 -12.73 0.19
N ILE A 69 8.89 -12.84 -1.14
CA ILE A 69 9.25 -14.07 -1.85
C ILE A 69 10.69 -14.48 -1.55
N LYS A 70 11.62 -13.52 -1.59
CA LYS A 70 13.03 -13.76 -1.28
C LYS A 70 13.23 -14.29 0.14
N LYS A 71 12.55 -13.71 1.12
CA LYS A 71 12.57 -14.19 2.51
C LYS A 71 12.02 -15.62 2.64
N ASP A 72 10.92 -15.92 1.98
CA ASP A 72 10.34 -17.25 2.00
C ASP A 72 11.34 -18.30 1.47
N LEU A 73 11.97 -18.03 0.33
CA LEU A 73 12.97 -18.91 -0.27
C LEU A 73 14.22 -19.05 0.60
N THR A 74 14.72 -17.95 1.16
CA THR A 74 15.90 -17.95 2.05
C THR A 74 15.66 -18.80 3.30
N HIS A 75 14.46 -18.75 3.86
CA HIS A 75 14.06 -19.54 5.03
C HIS A 75 13.49 -20.92 4.68
N LYS A 76 13.64 -21.36 3.43
CA LYS A 76 13.14 -22.66 2.95
C LYS A 76 11.65 -22.86 3.20
N ARG A 77 10.86 -21.79 3.16
CA ARG A 77 9.40 -21.82 3.24
C ARG A 77 8.82 -21.90 1.83
N THR A 78 7.62 -22.49 1.72
CA THR A 78 6.85 -22.41 0.48
C THR A 78 6.54 -20.94 0.19
N PRO A 79 6.91 -20.41 -0.98
CA PRO A 79 6.65 -19.01 -1.30
C PRO A 79 5.15 -18.76 -1.48
N HIS A 80 4.72 -17.53 -1.23
CA HIS A 80 3.32 -17.12 -1.39
C HIS A 80 2.80 -17.30 -2.81
N SER A 81 3.65 -17.10 -3.81
CA SER A 81 3.40 -17.40 -5.22
C SER A 81 4.72 -17.71 -5.92
N CYS A 82 4.67 -18.10 -7.19
CA CYS A 82 5.84 -18.49 -7.98
C CYS A 82 6.02 -17.59 -9.22
N PRO A 83 6.26 -16.27 -9.04
CA PRO A 83 6.47 -15.37 -10.16
C PRO A 83 7.82 -15.65 -10.85
N PRO A 84 7.92 -15.40 -12.17
CA PRO A 84 9.21 -15.44 -12.86
C PRO A 84 10.13 -14.33 -12.35
N ALA A 85 11.44 -14.48 -12.55
CA ALA A 85 12.45 -13.51 -12.09
C ALA A 85 12.21 -12.09 -12.60
N LYS A 86 11.63 -11.96 -13.80
CA LYS A 86 11.27 -10.69 -14.44
C LYS A 86 9.74 -10.58 -14.63
N ALA A 87 9.00 -10.73 -13.54
CA ALA A 87 7.57 -10.48 -13.57
C ALA A 87 7.29 -8.99 -13.89
N ASN A 88 6.51 -8.74 -14.92
CA ASN A 88 6.07 -7.40 -15.29
C ASN A 88 4.57 -7.23 -15.00
N VAL A 89 4.25 -6.29 -14.13
CA VAL A 89 2.88 -5.94 -13.79
C VAL A 89 2.47 -4.72 -14.62
N LYS A 90 1.55 -4.91 -15.53
CA LYS A 90 0.96 -3.81 -16.30
C LYS A 90 -0.03 -3.03 -15.43
N SER A 91 0.00 -1.70 -15.52
CA SER A 91 -0.89 -0.83 -14.74
C SER A 91 -2.37 -1.16 -14.94
N ASP A 92 -2.79 -1.41 -16.18
CA ASP A 92 -4.19 -1.72 -16.47
C ASP A 92 -4.64 -3.04 -15.86
N ASP A 93 -3.78 -4.07 -15.87
CA ASP A 93 -4.07 -5.36 -15.26
C ASP A 93 -4.19 -5.23 -13.74
N PHE A 94 -3.30 -4.43 -13.14
CA PHE A 94 -3.35 -4.20 -11.71
C PHE A 94 -4.58 -3.40 -11.29
N ILE A 95 -4.90 -2.32 -11.99
CA ILE A 95 -6.12 -1.53 -11.74
C ILE A 95 -7.37 -2.40 -11.89
N ALA A 96 -7.44 -3.26 -12.91
CA ALA A 96 -8.54 -4.20 -13.09
C ALA A 96 -8.67 -5.14 -11.88
N HIS A 97 -7.55 -5.64 -11.35
CA HIS A 97 -7.55 -6.44 -10.13
C HIS A 97 -8.08 -5.66 -8.92
N LEU A 98 -7.64 -4.41 -8.73
CA LEU A 98 -8.13 -3.56 -7.63
C LEU A 98 -9.65 -3.38 -7.67
N ARG A 99 -10.23 -3.34 -8.86
CA ARG A 99 -11.68 -3.20 -9.03
C ARG A 99 -12.45 -4.46 -8.66
N THR A 100 -11.79 -5.63 -8.55
CA THR A 100 -12.45 -6.88 -8.13
C THR A 100 -12.81 -6.89 -6.66
N TYR A 101 -12.17 -6.06 -5.83
CA TYR A 101 -12.54 -5.94 -4.43
C TYR A 101 -13.90 -5.26 -4.27
N PRO A 102 -14.78 -5.75 -3.38
CA PRO A 102 -16.02 -5.07 -3.05
C PRO A 102 -15.76 -3.62 -2.60
N ALA A 103 -16.58 -2.68 -3.02
CA ALA A 103 -16.40 -1.26 -2.68
C ALA A 103 -16.26 -1.01 -1.17
N ALA A 104 -17.04 -1.72 -0.35
CA ALA A 104 -17.01 -1.61 1.10
C ALA A 104 -15.67 -2.08 1.72
N ALA A 105 -14.94 -3.00 1.06
CA ALA A 105 -13.67 -3.53 1.55
C ALA A 105 -12.47 -2.66 1.15
N ARG A 106 -12.56 -1.92 0.06
CA ARG A 106 -11.43 -1.15 -0.51
C ARG A 106 -10.75 -0.17 0.45
N PRO A 107 -11.45 0.52 1.35
CA PRO A 107 -10.79 1.41 2.32
C PRO A 107 -9.86 0.70 3.30
N SER A 108 -10.07 -0.59 3.53
CA SER A 108 -9.31 -1.40 4.51
C SER A 108 -8.19 -2.23 3.87
N ILE A 109 -8.05 -2.21 2.55
CA ILE A 109 -7.04 -2.99 1.82
C ILE A 109 -5.96 -2.03 1.31
N SER A 110 -4.70 -2.28 1.68
CA SER A 110 -3.58 -1.51 1.16
C SER A 110 -3.18 -1.96 -0.26
N VAL A 111 -2.54 -1.06 -1.00
CA VAL A 111 -1.97 -1.39 -2.32
C VAL A 111 -0.95 -2.53 -2.21
N THR A 112 -0.18 -2.60 -1.11
CA THR A 112 0.76 -3.70 -0.86
C THR A 112 0.04 -5.03 -0.70
N THR A 113 -1.04 -5.09 0.07
CA THR A 113 -1.86 -6.31 0.20
C THR A 113 -2.47 -6.71 -1.13
N ALA A 114 -3.02 -5.75 -1.87
CA ALA A 114 -3.61 -6.01 -3.18
C ALA A 114 -2.58 -6.52 -4.20
N MET A 115 -1.34 -6.03 -4.14
CA MET A 115 -0.25 -6.54 -4.99
C MET A 115 0.06 -8.01 -4.68
N ALA A 116 0.09 -8.38 -3.40
CA ALA A 116 0.30 -9.77 -3.00
C ALA A 116 -0.81 -10.69 -3.52
N ASP A 117 -2.07 -10.26 -3.40
CA ASP A 117 -3.22 -11.01 -3.92
C ASP A 117 -3.17 -11.15 -5.45
N PHE A 118 -2.83 -10.07 -6.15
CA PHE A 118 -2.66 -10.06 -7.60
C PHE A 118 -1.59 -11.06 -8.04
N MET A 119 -0.42 -11.04 -7.39
CA MET A 119 0.69 -11.92 -7.74
C MET A 119 0.37 -13.39 -7.46
N LYS A 120 -0.33 -13.68 -6.36
CA LYS A 120 -0.78 -15.05 -6.05
C LYS A 120 -1.76 -15.59 -7.09
N LYS A 121 -2.68 -14.75 -7.54
CA LYS A 121 -3.66 -15.12 -8.56
C LYS A 121 -3.02 -15.32 -9.94
N ARG A 122 -2.05 -14.48 -10.29
CA ARG A 122 -1.40 -14.50 -11.60
C ARG A 122 -0.31 -15.57 -11.72
N TYR A 123 0.42 -15.83 -10.66
CA TYR A 123 1.56 -16.76 -10.64
C TYR A 123 1.42 -17.80 -9.52
N PRO A 124 0.36 -18.62 -9.54
CA PRO A 124 0.24 -19.68 -8.54
C PRO A 124 1.39 -20.66 -8.65
N CYS A 125 1.83 -21.20 -7.50
CA CYS A 125 2.75 -22.32 -7.49
C CYS A 125 2.00 -23.60 -7.91
N THR A 126 2.59 -24.38 -8.79
CA THR A 126 2.03 -25.65 -9.29
C THR A 126 2.69 -26.85 -8.63
#